data_dead2c57db180a534197b69dc5e16ac7
#
_entry.id   dead2c57db180a534197b69dc5e16ac7
#
_cell.length_a   1.000
_cell.length_b   1.000
_cell.length_c   1.000
_cell.angle_alpha   90.00
_cell.angle_beta   90.00
_cell.angle_gamma   90.00
#
_symmetry.space_group_name_H-M   'P 1'
#
loop_
_entity.id
_entity.type
_entity.pdbx_description
1 polymer ?
#
loop_
_entity_poly.entity_id
_entity_poly.type
_entity_poly.pdbx_seq_one_letter_code
_entity_poly.pdbx_strand_id
1 'polypeptide(L)' 'MIDQFLDEIEEVRADGAVVLLKWDGERKSKCCTVVITKFEADYVWRHDSDDLEGSLRTALAEYKAARCL' A
#
# COMPACT_ATOMS: atom_id res chain seq x y z
N MET A 1 8.47 -11.29 5.27
CA MET A 1 7.93 -10.16 6.07
C MET A 1 7.95 -8.87 5.26
N ILE A 2 7.58 -7.76 5.86
CA ILE A 2 7.48 -6.48 5.17
C ILE A 2 8.80 -5.97 4.63
N ASP A 3 9.90 -6.32 5.29
CA ASP A 3 11.22 -5.84 4.92
C ASP A 3 11.58 -6.14 3.45
N GLN A 4 11.03 -7.19 2.87
CA GLN A 4 11.27 -7.49 1.46
C GLN A 4 10.65 -6.46 0.52
N PHE A 5 9.72 -5.64 1.03
CA PHE A 5 9.06 -4.60 0.24
C PHE A 5 9.61 -3.20 0.48
N LEU A 6 10.58 -3.06 1.38
CA LEU A 6 11.06 -1.72 1.77
C LEU A 6 11.62 -0.93 0.59
N ASP A 7 12.35 -1.57 -0.30
CA ASP A 7 12.89 -0.89 -1.47
C ASP A 7 11.79 -0.39 -2.40
N GLU A 8 10.76 -1.20 -2.60
CA GLU A 8 9.63 -0.80 -3.43
C GLU A 8 8.83 0.33 -2.79
N ILE A 9 8.65 0.26 -1.47
CA ILE A 9 7.97 1.32 -0.73
C ILE A 9 8.73 2.63 -0.87
N GLU A 10 10.07 2.57 -0.77
CA GLU A 10 10.90 3.77 -0.94
C GLU A 10 10.79 4.34 -2.34
N GLU A 11 10.70 3.48 -3.36
CA GLU A 11 10.52 3.94 -4.73
C GLU A 11 9.20 4.69 -4.89
N VAL A 12 8.13 4.14 -4.30
CA VAL A 12 6.81 4.75 -4.36
C VAL A 12 6.82 6.09 -3.63
N ARG A 13 7.44 6.15 -2.46
CA ARG A 13 7.58 7.39 -1.71
C ARG A 13 8.35 8.44 -2.51
N ALA A 14 9.46 8.03 -3.13
CA ALA A 14 10.28 8.94 -3.93
C ALA A 14 9.52 9.49 -5.13
N ASP A 15 8.52 8.75 -5.59
CA ASP A 15 7.65 9.18 -6.69
C ASP A 15 6.59 10.19 -6.22
N GLY A 16 6.56 10.50 -4.93
CA GLY A 16 5.64 11.49 -4.39
C GLY A 16 4.37 10.92 -3.77
N ALA A 17 4.27 9.61 -3.66
CA ALA A 17 3.10 8.97 -3.07
C ALA A 17 3.27 8.78 -1.57
N VAL A 18 2.14 8.59 -0.89
CA VAL A 18 2.12 8.27 0.54
C VAL A 18 1.70 6.82 0.69
N VAL A 19 2.47 6.06 1.45
CA VAL A 19 2.14 4.67 1.76
C VAL A 19 1.82 4.57 3.24
N LEU A 20 0.63 4.08 3.56
CA LEU A 20 0.18 3.93 4.94
C LEU A 20 -0.13 2.47 5.22
N LEU A 21 0.45 1.95 6.29
CA LEU A 21 0.15 0.62 6.80
C LEU A 21 -0.46 0.76 8.18
N LYS A 22 -1.58 0.08 8.41
CA LYS A 22 -2.27 0.18 9.68
C LYS A 22 -2.65 -1.20 10.20
N TRP A 23 -2.41 -1.42 11.47
CA TRP A 23 -2.89 -2.59 12.19
C TRP A 23 -3.92 -2.13 13.20
N ASP A 24 -5.11 -2.74 13.17
CA ASP A 24 -6.21 -2.36 14.05
C ASP A 24 -6.51 -3.48 15.03
N GLY A 25 -6.06 -3.34 16.25
CA GLY A 25 -6.22 -4.36 17.29
C GLY A 25 -7.64 -4.48 17.82
N GLU A 26 -8.52 -3.56 17.46
CA GLU A 26 -9.92 -3.62 17.90
C GLU A 26 -10.81 -4.43 16.97
N ARG A 27 -10.32 -4.71 15.76
CA ARG A 27 -11.10 -5.48 14.78
C ARG A 27 -10.77 -6.96 14.89
N LYS A 28 -11.78 -7.80 14.71
CA LYS A 28 -11.61 -9.25 14.78
C LYS A 28 -11.22 -9.86 13.44
N SER A 29 -11.47 -9.14 12.35
CA SER A 29 -11.09 -9.58 11.01
C SER A 29 -10.72 -8.37 10.18
N LYS A 30 -9.97 -8.60 9.11
CA LYS A 30 -9.49 -7.55 8.23
C LYS A 30 -8.80 -6.44 9.02
N CYS A 31 -7.89 -6.87 9.90
CA CYS A 31 -7.23 -5.99 10.87
C CYS A 31 -6.14 -5.12 10.25
N CYS A 32 -5.70 -5.45 9.04
CA CYS A 32 -4.63 -4.72 8.39
C CYS A 32 -5.18 -3.89 7.24
N THR A 33 -4.72 -2.65 7.15
CA THR A 33 -5.12 -1.75 6.08
C THR A 33 -3.88 -1.25 5.35
N VAL A 34 -3.92 -1.29 4.02
CA VAL A 34 -2.89 -0.70 3.18
C VAL A 34 -3.53 0.41 2.36
N VAL A 35 -2.93 1.58 2.40
CA VAL A 35 -3.40 2.73 1.61
C VAL A 35 -2.22 3.32 0.86
N ILE A 36 -2.42 3.58 -0.42
CA ILE A 36 -1.45 4.33 -1.22
C ILE A 36 -2.22 5.48 -1.86
N THR A 37 -1.72 6.69 -1.66
CA THR A 37 -2.31 7.88 -2.25
C THR A 37 -1.25 8.71 -2.93
N LYS A 38 -1.62 9.34 -4.03
CA LYS A 38 -0.76 10.32 -4.68
C LYS A 38 -1.64 11.50 -5.07
N PHE A 39 -1.53 12.57 -4.32
CA PHE A 39 -2.41 13.73 -4.44
C PHE A 39 -2.38 14.34 -5.84
N GLU A 40 -1.19 14.50 -6.39
CA GLU A 40 -1.02 15.14 -7.68
C GLU A 40 -1.64 14.35 -8.83
N ALA A 41 -1.70 13.03 -8.69
CA ALA A 41 -2.26 12.16 -9.71
C ALA A 41 -3.70 11.75 -9.39
N ASP A 42 -4.25 12.26 -8.29
CA ASP A 42 -5.61 11.91 -7.84
C ASP A 42 -5.77 10.40 -7.67
N TYR A 43 -4.73 9.74 -7.20
CA TYR A 43 -4.68 8.30 -7.04
C TYR A 43 -4.97 7.91 -5.60
N VAL A 44 -5.90 6.97 -5.40
CA VAL A 44 -6.20 6.40 -4.08
C VAL A 44 -6.37 4.90 -4.23
N TRP A 45 -5.66 4.13 -3.42
CA TRP A 45 -5.83 2.69 -3.33
C TRP A 45 -5.93 2.32 -1.86
N ARG A 46 -6.91 1.52 -1.52
CA ARG A 46 -7.10 1.10 -0.14
C ARG A 46 -7.65 -0.33 -0.09
N HIS A 47 -7.14 -1.12 0.83
CA HIS A 47 -7.61 -2.48 1.03
C HIS A 47 -7.44 -2.89 2.49
N ASP A 48 -8.48 -3.46 3.06
CA ASP A 48 -8.47 -4.02 4.41
C ASP A 48 -8.42 -5.54 4.28
N SER A 49 -7.52 -6.20 5.02
CA SER A 49 -7.39 -7.65 4.94
C SER A 49 -6.72 -8.20 6.18
N ASP A 50 -6.66 -9.53 6.26
CA ASP A 50 -5.89 -10.22 7.28
C ASP A 50 -4.51 -10.63 6.76
N ASP A 51 -4.24 -10.41 5.47
CA ASP A 51 -2.98 -10.74 4.82
C ASP A 51 -2.27 -9.46 4.39
N LEU A 52 -1.44 -8.93 5.29
CA LEU A 52 -0.73 -7.69 5.02
C LEU A 52 0.23 -7.81 3.84
N GLU A 53 0.99 -8.90 3.77
CA GLU A 53 1.94 -9.10 2.68
C GLU A 53 1.25 -9.15 1.31
N GLY A 54 0.17 -9.92 1.23
CA GLY A 54 -0.59 -10.03 -0.01
C GLY A 54 -1.19 -8.71 -0.43
N SER A 55 -1.76 -7.97 0.52
CA SER A 55 -2.32 -6.64 0.24
C SER A 55 -1.25 -5.67 -0.22
N LEU A 56 -0.11 -5.67 0.44
CA LEU A 56 0.98 -4.76 0.10
C LEU A 56 1.53 -5.08 -1.29
N ARG A 57 1.70 -6.37 -1.59
CA ARG A 57 2.17 -6.79 -2.91
C ARG A 57 1.22 -6.30 -4.00
N THR A 58 -0.08 -6.49 -3.79
CA THR A 58 -1.09 -6.06 -4.74
C THR A 58 -1.09 -4.54 -4.88
N ALA A 59 -1.03 -3.83 -3.75
CA ALA A 59 -1.01 -2.36 -3.76
C ALA A 59 0.15 -1.81 -4.58
N LEU A 60 1.33 -2.36 -4.37
CA LEU A 60 2.53 -1.90 -5.07
C LEU A 60 2.45 -2.22 -6.56
N ALA A 61 1.96 -3.41 -6.91
CA ALA A 61 1.83 -3.81 -8.30
C ALA A 61 0.83 -2.92 -9.03
N GLU A 62 -0.32 -2.63 -8.41
CA GLU A 62 -1.32 -1.78 -9.04
C GLU A 62 -0.87 -0.34 -9.16
N TYR A 63 -0.13 0.16 -8.17
CA TYR A 63 0.43 1.50 -8.25
C TYR A 63 1.40 1.62 -9.44
N LYS A 64 2.27 0.63 -9.59
CA LYS A 64 3.23 0.63 -10.70
C LYS A 64 2.54 0.56 -12.05
N ALA A 65 1.48 -0.23 -12.14
CA ALA A 65 0.70 -0.34 -13.38
C ALA A 65 0.02 1.00 -13.71
N ALA A 66 -0.55 1.65 -12.72
CA ALA A 66 -1.19 2.95 -12.90
C ALA A 66 -0.18 4.02 -13.32
N ARG A 67 1.02 3.96 -12.72
CA ARG A 67 2.08 4.93 -13.01
C ARG A 67 2.59 4.81 -14.45
N CYS A 68 2.54 3.62 -15.00
CA CYS A 68 3.01 3.38 -16.37
C CYS A 68 2.05 3.89 -17.43
N LEU A 69 0.85 4.26 -17.02
CA LEU A 69 -0.14 4.81 -17.94
C LEU A 69 0.03 6.32 -18.07
#